data_8ea8c1dfaccfa5722e6c692c185a7e5a
#
_entry.id   8ea8c1dfaccfa5722e6c692c185a7e5a
#
_cell.length_a   1.000
_cell.length_b   1.000
_cell.length_c   1.000
_cell.angle_alpha   90.00
_cell.angle_beta   90.00
_cell.angle_gamma   90.00
#
_symmetry.space_group_name_H-M   'P 1'
#
loop_
_entity.id
_entity.type
_entity.pdbx_description
1 polymer ?
#
loop_
_entity_poly.entity_id
_entity_poly.type
_entity_poly.pdbx_seq_one_letter_code
_entity_poly.pdbx_strand_id
1 'polypeptide(L)'
;QVIDSVAQTAVDTISPAGPIVLEKNKKYMIGGIAVSGNETISEQSILIFSGLGTGQRLKIPGDKLSSAIKKLWTSKLFSNVDVFVTKVDGDAIYLEIAVRELDKVGDVTITGLKKSKIDEIEKEIEFQNGSMLTENLIKTTENYIVDKYREKGYLRTKVTITTRRDTSQANVQDALIVIDRGDKIGIKNIRFHGNTALKDSKLKKTMKKTKEKGITRIFSPSKFVEDLYQEDLEKVVEAFQEKGFRDALVVKDSLSWNEDNTIDLDIFLNQGERYKFGDIAFLGNSVFTDEQLMSLLRIEKGVTYNGKALNERVYGDGSPESQ
;
A
#
# COMPACT_ATOMS: atom_id res chain seq x y z
N GLN A 1 -59.15 -13.97 -38.16
CA GLN A 1 -58.83 -15.27 -38.74
C GLN A 1 -57.45 -15.17 -39.40
N VAL A 2 -56.45 -15.53 -38.70
CA VAL A 2 -55.28 -16.31 -39.17
C VAL A 2 -54.51 -16.63 -37.89
N ILE A 3 -54.33 -17.86 -37.62
CA ILE A 3 -53.69 -18.47 -36.49
C ILE A 3 -52.19 -18.47 -36.78
N ASP A 4 -51.42 -17.74 -36.01
CA ASP A 4 -49.96 -17.88 -36.02
C ASP A 4 -49.55 -18.90 -34.96
N SER A 5 -49.02 -20.00 -35.44
CA SER A 5 -48.41 -21.07 -34.65
C SER A 5 -47.05 -20.60 -34.21
N VAL A 6 -46.92 -20.22 -32.95
CA VAL A 6 -45.61 -20.05 -32.31
C VAL A 6 -45.07 -21.46 -31.98
N ALA A 7 -44.01 -21.83 -32.68
CA ALA A 7 -43.24 -23.02 -32.37
C ALA A 7 -42.65 -22.88 -30.96
N GLN A 8 -43.18 -23.65 -30.03
CA GLN A 8 -42.64 -23.86 -28.70
C GLN A 8 -41.40 -24.74 -28.81
N THR A 9 -40.25 -24.13 -28.82
CA THR A 9 -38.98 -24.84 -28.59
C THR A 9 -39.02 -25.43 -27.18
N ALA A 10 -39.16 -26.73 -27.12
CA ALA A 10 -39.06 -27.46 -25.86
C ALA A 10 -37.69 -27.22 -25.25
N VAL A 11 -37.69 -26.50 -24.11
CA VAL A 11 -36.58 -26.52 -23.20
C VAL A 11 -36.58 -27.89 -22.56
N ASP A 12 -35.65 -28.76 -22.95
CA ASP A 12 -35.39 -30.03 -22.25
C ASP A 12 -35.12 -29.71 -20.76
N THR A 13 -36.12 -29.90 -19.96
CA THR A 13 -36.02 -29.92 -18.50
C THR A 13 -35.20 -31.15 -18.14
N ILE A 14 -33.90 -30.97 -17.90
CA ILE A 14 -33.04 -31.97 -17.32
C ILE A 14 -33.65 -32.31 -15.94
N SER A 15 -34.25 -33.52 -15.84
CA SER A 15 -34.71 -34.07 -14.58
C SER A 15 -33.54 -34.02 -13.57
N PRO A 16 -33.76 -33.67 -12.30
CA PRO A 16 -32.68 -33.67 -11.33
C PRO A 16 -32.18 -35.11 -11.15
N ALA A 17 -31.00 -35.38 -11.69
CA ALA A 17 -30.29 -36.59 -11.34
C ALA A 17 -30.14 -36.64 -9.81
N GLY A 18 -30.49 -37.78 -9.19
CA GLY A 18 -30.39 -37.93 -7.73
C GLY A 18 -28.97 -37.61 -7.24
N PRO A 19 -28.78 -37.43 -5.92
CA PRO A 19 -27.50 -36.95 -5.38
C PRO A 19 -26.36 -37.88 -5.84
N ILE A 20 -25.33 -37.24 -6.47
CA ILE A 20 -24.14 -37.96 -6.91
C ILE A 20 -23.38 -38.43 -5.66
N VAL A 21 -23.33 -39.75 -5.46
CA VAL A 21 -22.61 -40.38 -4.33
C VAL A 21 -21.24 -40.84 -4.82
N LEU A 22 -20.19 -40.24 -4.27
CA LEU A 22 -18.83 -40.67 -4.54
C LEU A 22 -18.32 -41.62 -3.47
N GLU A 23 -17.71 -42.73 -3.86
CA GLU A 23 -17.09 -43.66 -2.95
C GLU A 23 -15.80 -43.11 -2.36
N LYS A 24 -15.68 -43.17 -1.03
CA LYS A 24 -14.52 -42.64 -0.31
C LYS A 24 -13.24 -43.39 -0.74
N ASN A 25 -12.20 -42.62 -1.07
CA ASN A 25 -10.88 -43.12 -1.53
C ASN A 25 -10.85 -43.86 -2.89
N LYS A 26 -11.92 -43.92 -3.61
CA LYS A 26 -11.93 -44.48 -4.98
C LYS A 26 -11.21 -43.55 -5.95
N LYS A 27 -10.46 -44.15 -6.90
CA LYS A 27 -9.88 -43.42 -8.04
C LYS A 27 -10.83 -43.56 -9.21
N TYR A 28 -11.26 -42.41 -9.73
CA TYR A 28 -12.10 -42.35 -10.91
C TYR A 28 -11.27 -41.90 -12.13
N MET A 29 -11.66 -42.35 -13.31
CA MET A 29 -11.12 -41.89 -14.57
C MET A 29 -11.98 -40.75 -15.10
N ILE A 30 -11.36 -39.66 -15.55
CA ILE A 30 -12.07 -38.54 -16.21
C ILE A 30 -12.58 -39.01 -17.56
N GLY A 31 -13.89 -39.17 -17.69
CA GLY A 31 -14.56 -39.52 -18.95
C GLY A 31 -14.81 -38.33 -19.87
N GLY A 32 -14.96 -37.15 -19.27
CA GLY A 32 -15.14 -35.89 -20.00
C GLY A 32 -15.04 -34.69 -19.07
N ILE A 33 -14.69 -33.54 -19.63
CA ILE A 33 -14.65 -32.25 -18.94
C ILE A 33 -15.37 -31.22 -19.80
N ALA A 34 -16.38 -30.60 -19.25
CA ALA A 34 -17.01 -29.41 -19.81
C ALA A 34 -16.46 -28.14 -19.14
N VAL A 35 -16.47 -27.03 -19.83
CA VAL A 35 -16.17 -25.71 -19.28
C VAL A 35 -17.36 -24.80 -19.46
N SER A 36 -17.70 -24.02 -18.46
CA SER A 36 -18.81 -23.07 -18.51
C SER A 36 -18.41 -21.72 -17.92
N GLY A 37 -19.11 -20.65 -18.33
CA GLY A 37 -18.89 -19.30 -17.83
C GLY A 37 -17.67 -18.57 -18.41
N ASN A 38 -16.99 -19.17 -19.37
CA ASN A 38 -15.96 -18.51 -20.17
C ASN A 38 -16.59 -17.67 -21.29
N GLU A 39 -16.10 -16.46 -21.50
CA GLU A 39 -16.57 -15.54 -22.56
C GLU A 39 -15.49 -15.20 -23.58
N THR A 40 -14.27 -14.93 -23.11
CA THR A 40 -13.13 -14.53 -23.96
C THR A 40 -12.02 -15.57 -24.01
N ILE A 41 -11.93 -16.44 -23.02
CA ILE A 41 -10.90 -17.48 -22.92
C ILE A 41 -11.47 -18.79 -23.45
N SER A 42 -10.76 -19.43 -24.39
CA SER A 42 -11.23 -20.70 -24.96
C SER A 42 -11.24 -21.83 -23.93
N GLU A 43 -12.23 -22.74 -24.04
CA GLU A 43 -12.30 -23.95 -23.21
C GLU A 43 -10.99 -24.73 -23.22
N GLN A 44 -10.37 -24.87 -24.37
CA GLN A 44 -9.09 -25.57 -24.50
C GLN A 44 -7.97 -24.92 -23.69
N SER A 45 -7.90 -23.59 -23.65
CA SER A 45 -6.94 -22.87 -22.82
C SER A 45 -7.18 -23.12 -21.33
N ILE A 46 -8.43 -23.12 -20.89
CA ILE A 46 -8.81 -23.40 -19.50
C ILE A 46 -8.42 -24.83 -19.11
N LEU A 47 -8.67 -25.79 -19.98
CA LEU A 47 -8.26 -27.18 -19.76
C LEU A 47 -6.74 -27.33 -19.66
N ILE A 48 -5.98 -26.66 -20.52
CA ILE A 48 -4.51 -26.64 -20.47
C ILE A 48 -4.03 -26.03 -19.14
N PHE A 49 -4.56 -24.87 -18.74
CA PHE A 49 -4.20 -24.23 -17.47
C PHE A 49 -4.54 -25.08 -16.26
N SER A 50 -5.68 -25.76 -16.27
CA SER A 50 -6.08 -26.66 -15.19
C SER A 50 -5.14 -27.84 -15.05
N GLY A 51 -4.59 -28.32 -16.16
CA GLY A 51 -3.81 -29.54 -16.25
C GLY A 51 -4.66 -30.80 -16.09
N LEU A 52 -5.99 -30.69 -16.22
CA LEU A 52 -6.92 -31.83 -16.24
C LEU A 52 -7.16 -32.25 -17.69
N GLY A 53 -7.34 -33.56 -17.91
CA GLY A 53 -7.65 -34.11 -19.22
C GLY A 53 -8.38 -35.45 -19.10
N THR A 54 -9.11 -35.79 -20.16
CA THR A 54 -9.79 -37.08 -20.29
C THR A 54 -8.81 -38.25 -20.21
N GLY A 55 -9.23 -39.37 -19.63
CA GLY A 55 -8.39 -40.54 -19.40
C GLY A 55 -7.50 -40.46 -18.14
N GLN A 56 -7.33 -39.30 -17.54
CA GLN A 56 -6.57 -39.17 -16.28
C GLN A 56 -7.34 -39.81 -15.11
N ARG A 57 -6.61 -40.40 -14.16
CA ARG A 57 -7.17 -40.92 -12.91
C ARG A 57 -6.92 -39.99 -11.76
N LEU A 58 -7.97 -39.68 -10.97
CA LEU A 58 -7.91 -38.84 -9.78
C LEU A 58 -8.85 -39.33 -8.68
N LYS A 59 -8.60 -38.89 -7.46
CA LYS A 59 -9.50 -39.03 -6.32
C LYS A 59 -10.33 -37.79 -6.14
N ILE A 60 -11.55 -37.90 -5.65
CA ILE A 60 -12.42 -36.78 -5.28
C ILE A 60 -12.93 -36.99 -3.85
N PRO A 61 -12.66 -36.05 -2.95
CA PRO A 61 -11.68 -34.92 -3.07
C PRO A 61 -10.23 -35.44 -3.14
N GLY A 62 -9.33 -34.65 -3.74
CA GLY A 62 -7.93 -35.03 -3.85
C GLY A 62 -7.02 -33.96 -4.47
N ASP A 63 -5.71 -34.18 -4.32
CA ASP A 63 -4.67 -33.18 -4.64
C ASP A 63 -4.67 -32.72 -6.10
N LYS A 64 -4.99 -33.60 -7.06
CA LYS A 64 -5.03 -33.23 -8.47
C LYS A 64 -6.11 -32.19 -8.76
N LEU A 65 -7.29 -32.35 -8.17
CA LEU A 65 -8.39 -31.41 -8.33
C LEU A 65 -8.05 -30.07 -7.66
N SER A 66 -7.58 -30.12 -6.41
CA SER A 66 -7.14 -28.92 -5.68
C SER A 66 -6.02 -28.18 -6.41
N SER A 67 -5.08 -28.92 -7.01
CA SER A 67 -3.99 -28.33 -7.80
C SER A 67 -4.50 -27.69 -9.10
N ALA A 68 -5.49 -28.28 -9.75
CA ALA A 68 -6.11 -27.71 -10.96
C ALA A 68 -6.80 -26.37 -10.63
N ILE A 69 -7.62 -26.35 -9.59
CA ILE A 69 -8.28 -25.14 -9.11
C ILE A 69 -7.23 -24.07 -8.76
N LYS A 70 -6.17 -24.44 -8.00
CA LYS A 70 -5.10 -23.54 -7.64
C LYS A 70 -4.36 -22.95 -8.86
N LYS A 71 -4.10 -23.75 -9.89
CA LYS A 71 -3.46 -23.28 -11.13
C LYS A 71 -4.32 -22.26 -11.86
N LEU A 72 -5.64 -22.50 -11.96
CA LEU A 72 -6.57 -21.55 -12.58
C LEU A 72 -6.63 -20.25 -11.76
N TRP A 73 -6.69 -20.30 -10.43
CA TRP A 73 -6.62 -19.12 -9.57
C TRP A 73 -5.30 -18.36 -9.71
N THR A 74 -4.18 -19.07 -9.79
CA THR A 74 -2.84 -18.47 -9.90
C THR A 74 -2.63 -17.76 -11.24
N SER A 75 -3.40 -18.14 -12.29
CA SER A 75 -3.37 -17.45 -13.58
C SER A 75 -3.82 -15.99 -13.52
N LYS A 76 -4.56 -15.60 -12.44
CA LYS A 76 -5.17 -14.28 -12.26
C LYS A 76 -6.11 -13.86 -13.39
N LEU A 77 -6.65 -14.83 -14.14
CA LEU A 77 -7.59 -14.59 -15.23
C LEU A 77 -9.05 -14.73 -14.79
N PHE A 78 -9.29 -15.34 -13.63
CA PHE A 78 -10.63 -15.68 -13.15
C PHE A 78 -10.92 -15.05 -11.80
N SER A 79 -12.14 -14.57 -11.64
CA SER A 79 -12.71 -14.07 -10.38
C SER A 79 -13.38 -15.19 -9.57
N ASN A 80 -13.79 -16.26 -10.23
CA ASN A 80 -14.26 -17.49 -9.59
C ASN A 80 -13.89 -18.73 -10.40
N VAL A 81 -13.64 -19.85 -9.69
CA VAL A 81 -13.37 -21.17 -10.27
C VAL A 81 -13.98 -22.21 -9.37
N ASP A 82 -14.96 -22.92 -9.90
CA ASP A 82 -15.59 -24.06 -9.28
C ASP A 82 -15.43 -25.31 -10.14
N VAL A 83 -15.36 -26.49 -9.54
CA VAL A 83 -15.34 -27.75 -10.26
C VAL A 83 -16.41 -28.66 -9.70
N PHE A 84 -17.33 -29.04 -10.56
CA PHE A 84 -18.44 -29.92 -10.22
C PHE A 84 -18.26 -31.30 -10.86
N VAL A 85 -18.78 -32.33 -10.18
CA VAL A 85 -18.99 -33.65 -10.78
C VAL A 85 -20.41 -33.64 -11.33
N THR A 86 -20.55 -33.77 -12.64
CA THR A 86 -21.85 -33.72 -13.32
C THR A 86 -22.46 -35.09 -13.53
N LYS A 87 -21.62 -36.13 -13.68
CA LYS A 87 -22.06 -37.52 -13.87
C LYS A 87 -21.00 -38.48 -13.35
N VAL A 88 -21.48 -39.65 -12.84
CA VAL A 88 -20.65 -40.80 -12.53
C VAL A 88 -21.20 -41.99 -13.31
N ASP A 89 -20.33 -42.73 -14.00
CA ASP A 89 -20.69 -43.90 -14.81
C ASP A 89 -19.63 -44.99 -14.57
N GLY A 90 -19.93 -45.86 -13.62
CA GLY A 90 -18.98 -46.87 -13.13
C GLY A 90 -17.73 -46.25 -12.50
N ASP A 91 -16.59 -46.44 -13.17
CA ASP A 91 -15.32 -45.80 -12.76
C ASP A 91 -15.01 -44.48 -13.49
N ALA A 92 -15.87 -44.09 -14.41
CA ALA A 92 -15.73 -42.82 -15.14
C ALA A 92 -16.51 -41.70 -14.44
N ILE A 93 -15.90 -40.51 -14.39
CA ILE A 93 -16.55 -39.30 -13.93
C ILE A 93 -16.52 -38.24 -15.01
N TYR A 94 -17.52 -37.38 -15.03
CA TYR A 94 -17.63 -36.23 -15.87
C TYR A 94 -17.57 -34.98 -15.01
N LEU A 95 -16.72 -34.03 -15.39
CA LEU A 95 -16.48 -32.81 -14.63
C LEU A 95 -16.98 -31.60 -15.41
N GLU A 96 -17.39 -30.60 -14.67
CA GLU A 96 -17.62 -29.25 -15.21
C GLU A 96 -16.72 -28.28 -14.44
N ILE A 97 -15.91 -27.53 -15.19
CA ILE A 97 -15.12 -26.41 -14.68
C ILE A 97 -15.91 -25.14 -14.94
N ALA A 98 -16.59 -24.63 -13.92
CA ALA A 98 -17.30 -23.37 -14.01
C ALA A 98 -16.35 -22.25 -13.62
N VAL A 99 -16.13 -21.33 -14.55
CA VAL A 99 -15.25 -20.18 -14.34
C VAL A 99 -16.04 -18.88 -14.47
N ARG A 100 -15.52 -17.84 -13.83
CA ARG A 100 -15.91 -16.47 -14.10
C ARG A 100 -14.66 -15.66 -14.38
N GLU A 101 -14.56 -15.15 -15.60
CA GLU A 101 -13.43 -14.34 -16.00
C GLU A 101 -13.36 -13.03 -15.20
N LEU A 102 -12.15 -12.51 -15.00
CA LEU A 102 -11.95 -11.16 -14.49
C LEU A 102 -12.21 -10.18 -15.62
N ASP A 103 -12.93 -9.11 -15.31
CA ASP A 103 -13.07 -7.99 -16.22
C ASP A 103 -11.72 -7.27 -16.42
N LYS A 104 -11.56 -6.63 -17.56
CA LYS A 104 -10.44 -5.75 -17.88
C LYS A 104 -10.88 -4.30 -17.76
N VAL A 105 -9.94 -3.45 -17.43
CA VAL A 105 -10.11 -1.99 -17.47
C VAL A 105 -10.21 -1.58 -18.94
N GLY A 106 -11.31 -0.91 -19.28
CA GLY A 106 -11.54 -0.25 -20.58
C GLY A 106 -10.95 1.16 -20.61
N ASP A 107 -11.75 2.10 -21.08
CA ASP A 107 -11.35 3.51 -21.08
C ASP A 107 -11.32 4.09 -19.68
N VAL A 108 -10.23 4.79 -19.36
CA VAL A 108 -10.02 5.44 -18.06
C VAL A 108 -10.17 6.94 -18.21
N THR A 109 -11.11 7.51 -17.48
CA THR A 109 -11.31 8.96 -17.39
C THR A 109 -10.92 9.46 -16.01
N ILE A 110 -9.99 10.42 -15.92
CA ILE A 110 -9.59 11.05 -14.67
C ILE A 110 -10.11 12.48 -14.63
N THR A 111 -10.73 12.87 -13.52
CA THR A 111 -11.31 14.22 -13.32
C THR A 111 -10.92 14.82 -11.97
N GLY A 112 -11.21 16.12 -11.78
CA GLY A 112 -10.96 16.84 -10.53
C GLY A 112 -9.61 17.56 -10.46
N LEU A 113 -8.76 17.42 -11.48
CA LEU A 113 -7.45 18.05 -11.55
C LEU A 113 -7.25 18.82 -12.87
N LYS A 114 -6.17 19.64 -12.91
CA LYS A 114 -5.72 20.24 -14.18
C LYS A 114 -5.11 19.16 -15.09
N LYS A 115 -5.28 19.30 -16.41
CA LYS A 115 -4.82 18.33 -17.40
C LYS A 115 -3.38 17.87 -17.18
N SER A 116 -2.42 18.78 -16.98
CA SER A 116 -1.02 18.41 -16.75
C SER A 116 -0.80 17.51 -15.53
N LYS A 117 -1.70 17.56 -14.53
CA LYS A 117 -1.64 16.68 -13.35
C LYS A 117 -2.35 15.35 -13.58
N ILE A 118 -3.36 15.34 -14.45
CA ILE A 118 -3.97 14.10 -14.94
C ILE A 118 -2.94 13.32 -15.74
N ASP A 119 -2.29 13.95 -16.72
CA ASP A 119 -1.26 13.33 -17.57
C ASP A 119 -0.07 12.77 -16.75
N GLU A 120 0.24 13.39 -15.58
CA GLU A 120 1.26 12.90 -14.64
C GLU A 120 0.78 11.62 -13.96
N ILE A 121 -0.46 11.60 -13.44
CA ILE A 121 -1.03 10.45 -12.73
C ILE A 121 -1.23 9.27 -13.68
N GLU A 122 -1.76 9.50 -14.88
CA GLU A 122 -1.96 8.45 -15.89
C GLU A 122 -0.70 7.66 -16.21
N LYS A 123 0.47 8.32 -16.18
CA LYS A 123 1.77 7.67 -16.44
C LYS A 123 2.30 6.86 -15.27
N GLU A 124 1.83 7.14 -14.08
CA GLU A 124 2.38 6.57 -12.83
C GLU A 124 1.53 5.45 -12.25
N ILE A 125 0.23 5.38 -12.61
CA ILE A 125 -0.68 4.35 -12.10
C ILE A 125 -0.67 3.11 -13.00
N GLU A 126 -0.83 1.95 -12.39
CA GLU A 126 -1.00 0.67 -13.11
C GLU A 126 -2.43 0.46 -13.62
N PHE A 127 -3.36 1.34 -13.25
CA PHE A 127 -4.77 1.30 -13.62
C PHE A 127 -4.94 1.86 -15.05
N GLN A 128 -4.68 1.01 -16.04
CA GLN A 128 -4.67 1.39 -17.46
C GLN A 128 -5.55 0.45 -18.28
N ASN A 129 -5.93 0.87 -19.48
CA ASN A 129 -6.66 0.05 -20.42
C ASN A 129 -5.98 -1.32 -20.61
N GLY A 130 -6.76 -2.40 -20.52
CA GLY A 130 -6.28 -3.77 -20.62
C GLY A 130 -5.78 -4.40 -19.32
N SER A 131 -5.58 -3.64 -18.25
CA SER A 131 -5.23 -4.18 -16.94
C SER A 131 -6.38 -5.04 -16.39
N MET A 132 -6.06 -6.10 -15.65
CA MET A 132 -7.10 -6.91 -14.98
C MET A 132 -7.75 -6.11 -13.83
N LEU A 133 -9.05 -5.91 -13.90
CA LEU A 133 -9.81 -5.16 -12.92
C LEU A 133 -10.01 -5.98 -11.66
N THR A 134 -9.27 -5.64 -10.62
CA THR A 134 -9.34 -6.27 -9.31
C THR A 134 -9.60 -5.23 -8.23
N GLU A 135 -10.21 -5.63 -7.11
CA GLU A 135 -10.35 -4.75 -5.94
C GLU A 135 -8.99 -4.23 -5.44
N ASN A 136 -7.96 -5.07 -5.53
CA ASN A 136 -6.61 -4.67 -5.17
C ASN A 136 -6.09 -3.55 -6.09
N LEU A 137 -6.28 -3.66 -7.40
CA LEU A 137 -5.86 -2.61 -8.35
C LEU A 137 -6.58 -1.30 -8.07
N ILE A 138 -7.88 -1.33 -7.76
CA ILE A 138 -8.66 -0.15 -7.37
C ILE A 138 -8.05 0.47 -6.11
N LYS A 139 -7.88 -0.33 -5.04
CA LYS A 139 -7.38 0.16 -3.75
C LYS A 139 -5.95 0.68 -3.81
N THR A 140 -5.06 -0.01 -4.49
CA THR A 140 -3.67 0.45 -4.64
C THR A 140 -3.60 1.75 -5.42
N THR A 141 -4.43 1.92 -6.45
CA THR A 141 -4.52 3.17 -7.22
C THR A 141 -5.10 4.31 -6.38
N GLU A 142 -6.20 4.07 -5.64
CA GLU A 142 -6.76 5.08 -4.72
C GLU A 142 -5.71 5.53 -3.70
N ASN A 143 -5.06 4.59 -3.02
CA ASN A 143 -4.05 4.86 -2.01
C ASN A 143 -2.84 5.62 -2.60
N TYR A 144 -2.33 5.18 -3.74
CA TYR A 144 -1.24 5.85 -4.43
C TYR A 144 -1.52 7.33 -4.68
N ILE A 145 -2.71 7.64 -5.22
CA ILE A 145 -3.08 9.03 -5.52
C ILE A 145 -3.26 9.83 -4.21
N VAL A 146 -3.89 9.25 -3.19
CA VAL A 146 -4.06 9.89 -1.88
C VAL A 146 -2.70 10.21 -1.26
N ASP A 147 -1.77 9.26 -1.22
CA ASP A 147 -0.46 9.43 -0.61
C ASP A 147 0.38 10.45 -1.37
N LYS A 148 0.38 10.42 -2.71
CA LYS A 148 1.01 11.43 -3.57
C LYS A 148 0.57 12.86 -3.25
N TYR A 149 -0.71 13.05 -2.92
CA TYR A 149 -1.23 14.36 -2.53
C TYR A 149 -0.99 14.68 -1.05
N ARG A 150 -0.97 13.67 -0.18
CA ARG A 150 -0.62 13.81 1.24
C ARG A 150 0.81 14.35 1.39
N GLU A 151 1.78 13.80 0.66
CA GLU A 151 3.17 14.29 0.60
C GLU A 151 3.27 15.75 0.14
N LYS A 152 2.28 16.23 -0.62
CA LYS A 152 2.20 17.63 -1.06
C LYS A 152 1.42 18.52 -0.08
N GLY A 153 0.98 17.98 1.06
CA GLY A 153 0.25 18.68 2.13
C GLY A 153 -1.27 18.77 1.94
N TYR A 154 -1.87 17.91 1.10
CA TYR A 154 -3.31 17.81 0.90
C TYR A 154 -3.88 16.62 1.71
N LEU A 155 -3.99 16.78 3.02
CA LEU A 155 -4.35 15.68 3.93
C LEU A 155 -5.80 15.19 3.79
N ARG A 156 -6.67 15.94 3.12
CA ARG A 156 -8.09 15.62 2.92
C ARG A 156 -8.39 15.14 1.50
N THR A 157 -7.37 14.75 0.76
CA THR A 157 -7.55 14.20 -0.59
C THR A 157 -8.47 12.98 -0.53
N LYS A 158 -9.49 12.98 -1.38
CA LYS A 158 -10.39 11.86 -1.61
C LYS A 158 -10.28 11.42 -3.06
N VAL A 159 -10.19 10.12 -3.25
CA VAL A 159 -10.20 9.49 -4.57
C VAL A 159 -11.34 8.50 -4.59
N THR A 160 -12.11 8.52 -5.65
CA THR A 160 -13.19 7.57 -5.87
C THR A 160 -13.06 6.99 -7.26
N ILE A 161 -12.97 5.67 -7.35
CA ILE A 161 -12.92 4.94 -8.61
C ILE A 161 -14.26 4.22 -8.77
N THR A 162 -14.97 4.54 -9.84
CA THR A 162 -16.20 3.86 -10.21
C THR A 162 -16.02 3.21 -11.57
N THR A 163 -16.57 2.00 -11.74
CA THR A 163 -16.50 1.27 -12.99
C THR A 163 -17.88 1.05 -13.57
N ARG A 164 -17.96 1.02 -14.87
CA ARG A 164 -19.19 0.76 -15.62
C ARG A 164 -18.89 -0.21 -16.74
N ARG A 165 -19.68 -1.28 -16.85
CA ARG A 165 -19.52 -2.29 -17.92
C ARG A 165 -19.66 -1.65 -19.30
N ASP A 166 -18.71 -1.89 -20.18
CA ASP A 166 -18.83 -1.59 -21.59
C ASP A 166 -19.80 -2.60 -22.23
N THR A 167 -20.84 -2.09 -22.86
CA THR A 167 -21.84 -2.96 -23.51
C THR A 167 -21.41 -3.45 -24.89
N SER A 168 -20.34 -2.91 -25.45
CA SER A 168 -19.79 -3.26 -26.76
C SER A 168 -18.71 -4.35 -26.69
N GLN A 169 -18.13 -4.59 -25.52
CA GLN A 169 -17.04 -5.55 -25.30
C GLN A 169 -17.34 -6.45 -24.11
N ALA A 170 -17.11 -7.76 -24.29
CA ALA A 170 -17.23 -8.73 -23.19
C ALA A 170 -16.10 -8.54 -22.18
N ASN A 171 -16.42 -8.63 -20.90
CA ASN A 171 -15.46 -8.57 -19.79
C ASN A 171 -14.58 -7.30 -19.79
N VAL A 172 -15.16 -6.15 -20.18
CA VAL A 172 -14.53 -4.82 -20.14
C VAL A 172 -15.37 -3.87 -19.31
N GLN A 173 -14.73 -3.11 -18.44
CA GLN A 173 -15.34 -2.04 -17.67
C GLN A 173 -14.55 -0.74 -17.84
N ASP A 174 -15.25 0.30 -18.29
CA ASP A 174 -14.72 1.66 -18.27
C ASP A 174 -14.65 2.19 -16.84
N ALA A 175 -13.68 3.03 -16.58
CA ALA A 175 -13.45 3.57 -15.26
C ALA A 175 -13.47 5.10 -15.23
N LEU A 176 -14.09 5.63 -14.18
CA LEU A 176 -14.05 7.04 -13.84
C LEU A 176 -13.31 7.21 -12.49
N ILE A 177 -12.18 7.91 -12.51
CA ILE A 177 -11.40 8.27 -11.33
C ILE A 177 -11.68 9.75 -11.02
N VAL A 178 -12.34 10.00 -9.91
CA VAL A 178 -12.66 11.35 -9.41
C VAL A 178 -11.69 11.69 -8.29
N ILE A 179 -10.91 12.77 -8.46
CA ILE A 179 -9.93 13.20 -7.49
C ILE A 179 -10.35 14.55 -6.90
N ASP A 180 -10.78 14.54 -5.65
CA ASP A 180 -10.94 15.75 -4.85
C ASP A 180 -9.71 15.89 -3.93
N ARG A 181 -8.74 16.68 -4.36
CA ARG A 181 -7.53 16.89 -3.55
C ARG A 181 -7.77 17.72 -2.29
N GLY A 182 -8.86 18.46 -2.23
CA GLY A 182 -9.10 19.45 -1.17
C GLY A 182 -8.09 20.59 -1.17
N ASP A 183 -7.98 21.25 -0.01
CA ASP A 183 -7.03 22.34 0.25
C ASP A 183 -5.81 21.84 1.01
N LYS A 184 -4.70 22.58 0.90
CA LYS A 184 -3.54 22.36 1.75
C LYS A 184 -3.85 22.73 3.19
N ILE A 185 -3.46 21.85 4.09
CA ILE A 185 -3.70 22.04 5.52
C ILE A 185 -2.57 22.89 6.12
N GLY A 186 -2.94 24.00 6.74
CA GLY A 186 -2.02 24.90 7.46
C GLY A 186 -1.86 24.46 8.92
N ILE A 187 -0.72 24.83 9.52
CA ILE A 187 -0.46 24.61 10.94
C ILE A 187 -0.77 25.92 11.68
N LYS A 188 -1.71 25.88 12.65
CA LYS A 188 -2.11 27.02 13.46
C LYS A 188 -1.21 27.18 14.66
N ASN A 189 -1.05 26.12 15.43
CA ASN A 189 -0.22 26.13 16.62
C ASN A 189 0.67 24.88 16.66
N ILE A 190 1.88 25.04 17.22
CA ILE A 190 2.77 23.94 17.62
C ILE A 190 3.04 24.15 19.12
N ARG A 191 2.67 23.19 19.94
CA ARG A 191 2.86 23.21 21.39
C ARG A 191 3.77 22.06 21.82
N PHE A 192 4.68 22.36 22.72
CA PHE A 192 5.55 21.36 23.32
C PHE A 192 5.17 21.15 24.79
N HIS A 193 5.24 19.90 25.22
CA HIS A 193 4.93 19.48 26.59
C HIS A 193 6.11 18.66 27.15
N GLY A 194 6.50 18.91 28.40
CA GLY A 194 7.62 18.21 29.06
C GLY A 194 9.02 18.80 28.82
N ASN A 195 9.10 19.93 28.11
CA ASN A 195 10.34 20.65 27.82
C ASN A 195 10.63 21.73 28.89
N THR A 196 11.42 21.40 29.90
CA THR A 196 11.84 22.40 30.91
C THR A 196 13.17 23.06 30.57
N ALA A 197 14.08 22.37 29.89
CA ALA A 197 15.42 22.85 29.58
C ALA A 197 15.48 23.78 28.34
N LEU A 198 14.57 23.60 27.38
CA LEU A 198 14.49 24.41 26.17
C LEU A 198 13.10 25.01 26.01
N LYS A 199 13.05 26.31 25.76
CA LYS A 199 11.78 27.03 25.54
C LYS A 199 11.16 26.64 24.20
N ASP A 200 9.82 26.63 24.12
CA ASP A 200 9.06 26.38 22.88
C ASP A 200 9.56 27.21 21.70
N SER A 201 9.83 28.49 21.93
CA SER A 201 10.31 29.37 20.87
C SER A 201 11.63 28.93 20.24
N LYS A 202 12.50 28.25 21.01
CA LYS A 202 13.73 27.66 20.52
C LYS A 202 13.45 26.37 19.74
N LEU A 203 12.60 25.49 20.26
CA LEU A 203 12.20 24.26 19.62
C LEU A 203 11.50 24.52 18.28
N LYS A 204 10.56 25.50 18.24
CA LYS A 204 9.91 25.94 16.99
C LYS A 204 10.90 26.48 15.95
N LYS A 205 12.03 27.10 16.38
CA LYS A 205 13.09 27.55 15.46
C LYS A 205 13.89 26.38 14.89
N THR A 206 14.01 25.29 15.64
CA THR A 206 14.69 24.05 15.18
C THR A 206 13.90 23.36 14.09
N MET A 207 12.58 23.32 14.19
CA MET A 207 11.68 22.80 13.16
C MET A 207 11.70 23.76 11.95
N LYS A 208 12.53 23.47 10.95
CA LYS A 208 12.70 24.37 9.79
C LYS A 208 11.63 24.22 8.73
N LYS A 209 11.11 23.01 8.58
CA LYS A 209 10.18 22.61 7.51
C LYS A 209 8.72 22.72 7.95
N THR A 210 8.46 22.49 9.24
CA THR A 210 7.14 22.55 9.88
C THR A 210 6.98 23.87 10.63
N LYS A 211 6.12 24.77 10.11
CA LYS A 211 5.97 26.12 10.64
C LYS A 211 4.52 26.49 10.87
N GLU A 212 4.27 27.22 11.95
CA GLU A 212 2.98 27.86 12.19
C GLU A 212 2.66 28.91 11.12
N LYS A 213 1.39 29.03 10.78
CA LYS A 213 0.86 30.11 9.93
C LYS A 213 1.04 31.45 10.65
N GLY A 214 1.95 32.28 10.19
CA GLY A 214 2.24 33.59 10.77
C GLY A 214 1.67 34.73 9.95
N ILE A 215 1.26 35.83 10.60
CA ILE A 215 0.74 37.04 9.94
C ILE A 215 1.78 37.64 8.96
N THR A 216 3.06 37.49 9.27
CA THR A 216 4.19 38.01 8.43
C THR A 216 4.59 37.04 7.31
N ARG A 217 3.97 35.85 7.23
CA ARG A 217 4.29 34.78 6.26
C ARG A 217 3.18 34.55 5.25
N ILE A 218 2.58 35.62 4.77
CA ILE A 218 1.47 35.57 3.80
C ILE A 218 1.85 34.84 2.51
N PHE A 219 3.13 34.80 2.16
CA PHE A 219 3.65 34.14 0.93
C PHE A 219 4.32 32.78 1.17
N SER A 220 4.43 32.32 2.42
CA SER A 220 4.98 31.00 2.74
C SER A 220 3.86 30.14 3.34
N PRO A 221 3.24 29.27 2.56
CA PRO A 221 2.19 28.40 3.11
C PRO A 221 2.80 27.48 4.17
N SER A 222 2.40 27.66 5.42
CA SER A 222 2.67 26.70 6.49
C SER A 222 1.83 25.45 6.23
N LYS A 223 2.30 24.57 5.36
CA LYS A 223 1.63 23.32 5.05
C LYS A 223 2.19 22.21 5.93
N PHE A 224 1.32 21.34 6.41
CA PHE A 224 1.74 20.12 7.06
C PHE A 224 2.09 19.08 6.00
N VAL A 225 3.27 18.48 6.13
CA VAL A 225 3.75 17.35 5.34
C VAL A 225 4.37 16.39 6.33
N GLU A 226 3.85 15.16 6.41
CA GLU A 226 4.20 14.18 7.45
C GLU A 226 5.70 13.91 7.51
N ASP A 227 6.33 13.56 6.39
CA ASP A 227 7.76 13.23 6.35
C ASP A 227 8.65 14.39 6.82
N LEU A 228 8.30 15.62 6.38
CA LEU A 228 9.02 16.82 6.79
C LEU A 228 8.82 17.13 8.29
N TYR A 229 7.67 16.76 8.82
CA TYR A 229 7.38 16.87 10.24
C TYR A 229 8.21 15.89 11.06
N GLN A 230 8.31 14.63 10.63
CA GLN A 230 9.14 13.63 11.29
C GLN A 230 10.63 14.05 11.31
N GLU A 231 11.16 14.54 10.19
CA GLU A 231 12.52 15.11 10.15
C GLU A 231 12.71 16.27 11.15
N ASP A 232 11.70 17.13 11.29
CA ASP A 232 11.76 18.25 12.24
C ASP A 232 11.66 17.77 13.71
N LEU A 233 10.94 16.67 14.01
CA LEU A 233 10.94 16.04 15.33
C LEU A 233 12.32 15.49 15.71
N GLU A 234 13.04 14.88 14.76
CA GLU A 234 14.43 14.44 14.97
C GLU A 234 15.32 15.65 15.33
N LYS A 235 15.16 16.79 14.64
CA LYS A 235 15.91 18.01 14.94
C LYS A 235 15.57 18.59 16.33
N VAL A 236 14.35 18.40 16.79
CA VAL A 236 13.95 18.76 18.17
C VAL A 236 14.72 17.90 19.18
N VAL A 237 14.79 16.57 18.97
CA VAL A 237 15.57 15.66 19.83
C VAL A 237 17.06 16.02 19.82
N GLU A 238 17.64 16.24 18.63
CA GLU A 238 19.05 16.67 18.50
C GLU A 238 19.35 17.94 19.32
N ALA A 239 18.41 18.92 19.32
CA ALA A 239 18.59 20.17 20.07
C ALA A 239 18.68 19.95 21.61
N PHE A 240 18.03 18.90 22.15
CA PHE A 240 18.20 18.48 23.55
C PHE A 240 19.53 17.76 23.73
N GLN A 241 19.92 16.89 22.82
CA GLN A 241 21.17 16.14 22.87
C GLN A 241 22.39 17.07 22.81
N GLU A 242 22.32 18.17 22.05
CA GLU A 242 23.34 19.23 22.05
C GLU A 242 23.49 19.93 23.41
N LYS A 243 22.49 19.82 24.29
CA LYS A 243 22.48 20.44 25.63
C LYS A 243 22.75 19.44 26.76
N GLY A 244 23.09 18.22 26.42
CA GLY A 244 23.43 17.17 27.38
C GLY A 244 22.31 16.19 27.70
N PHE A 245 21.16 16.33 27.13
CA PHE A 245 20.02 15.45 27.38
C PHE A 245 20.04 14.29 26.38
N ARG A 246 20.97 13.34 26.60
CA ARG A 246 21.25 12.21 25.70
C ARG A 246 20.02 11.36 25.39
N ASP A 247 19.20 11.12 26.42
CA ASP A 247 18.05 10.22 26.36
C ASP A 247 16.73 10.96 26.02
N ALA A 248 16.85 12.19 25.51
CA ALA A 248 15.70 12.96 25.08
C ALA A 248 14.98 12.24 23.92
N LEU A 249 13.65 12.18 24.00
CA LEU A 249 12.81 11.55 22.98
C LEU A 249 11.44 12.23 22.89
N VAL A 250 10.80 12.12 21.74
CA VAL A 250 9.39 12.40 21.55
C VAL A 250 8.61 11.16 22.02
N VAL A 251 7.78 11.31 23.06
CA VAL A 251 6.99 10.21 23.63
C VAL A 251 5.78 9.92 22.76
N LYS A 252 5.12 10.96 22.32
CA LYS A 252 3.98 10.95 21.41
C LYS A 252 3.76 12.34 20.84
N ASP A 253 3.01 12.43 19.79
CA ASP A 253 2.45 13.65 19.27
C ASP A 253 0.94 13.48 19.02
N SER A 254 0.25 14.56 18.81
CA SER A 254 -1.15 14.55 18.41
C SER A 254 -1.45 15.72 17.49
N LEU A 255 -2.31 15.44 16.52
CA LEU A 255 -2.80 16.37 15.53
C LEU A 255 -4.28 16.61 15.80
N SER A 256 -4.67 17.87 15.99
CA SER A 256 -6.07 18.28 16.21
C SER A 256 -6.54 19.17 15.08
N TRP A 257 -7.71 18.91 14.53
CA TRP A 257 -8.31 19.67 13.44
C TRP A 257 -9.06 20.88 13.96
N ASN A 258 -8.86 22.02 13.31
CA ASN A 258 -9.61 23.25 13.54
C ASN A 258 -10.66 23.46 12.45
N GLU A 259 -11.69 24.27 12.75
CA GLU A 259 -12.78 24.59 11.79
C GLU A 259 -12.28 25.40 10.59
N ASP A 260 -11.21 26.17 10.75
CA ASP A 260 -10.61 27.03 9.73
C ASP A 260 -9.66 26.29 8.76
N ASN A 261 -9.80 24.96 8.65
CA ASN A 261 -8.98 24.10 7.80
C ASN A 261 -7.48 24.15 8.14
N THR A 262 -7.18 24.34 9.43
CA THR A 262 -5.83 24.25 10.00
C THR A 262 -5.74 23.12 11.01
N ILE A 263 -4.51 22.81 11.44
CA ILE A 263 -4.25 21.85 12.51
C ILE A 263 -3.45 22.49 13.63
N ASP A 264 -3.64 21.97 14.84
CA ASP A 264 -2.76 22.15 15.99
C ASP A 264 -1.94 20.89 16.18
N LEU A 265 -0.65 21.06 16.48
CA LEU A 265 0.29 19.99 16.80
C LEU A 265 0.68 20.10 18.27
N ASP A 266 0.44 19.05 19.05
CA ASP A 266 0.88 18.91 20.43
C ASP A 266 1.95 17.80 20.49
N ILE A 267 3.18 18.18 20.90
CA ILE A 267 4.36 17.32 20.91
C ILE A 267 4.77 17.08 22.36
N PHE A 268 4.72 15.84 22.79
CA PHE A 268 5.04 15.44 24.16
C PHE A 268 6.46 14.87 24.22
N LEU A 269 7.30 15.51 25.00
CA LEU A 269 8.71 15.22 25.13
C LEU A 269 9.02 14.61 26.50
N ASN A 270 9.94 13.67 26.53
CA ASN A 270 10.69 13.32 27.72
C ASN A 270 12.15 13.75 27.48
N GLN A 271 12.59 14.79 28.16
CA GLN A 271 13.95 15.30 27.96
C GLN A 271 15.03 14.46 28.66
N GLY A 272 14.66 13.60 29.63
CA GLY A 272 15.59 12.80 30.42
C GLY A 272 16.52 13.64 31.33
N GLU A 273 17.58 13.02 31.77
CA GLU A 273 18.62 13.62 32.61
C GLU A 273 19.72 14.29 31.78
N ARG A 274 20.43 15.24 32.40
CA ARG A 274 21.55 15.91 31.76
C ARG A 274 22.85 15.16 32.04
N TYR A 275 23.50 14.68 31.01
CA TYR A 275 24.73 13.90 31.08
C TYR A 275 25.99 14.73 30.83
N LYS A 276 27.10 14.20 31.31
CA LYS A 276 28.48 14.65 31.04
C LYS A 276 29.28 13.47 30.51
N PHE A 277 30.32 13.74 29.74
CA PHE A 277 31.27 12.72 29.34
C PHE A 277 32.05 12.17 30.55
N GLY A 278 32.10 10.86 30.67
CA GLY A 278 32.94 10.14 31.63
C GLY A 278 34.34 9.94 31.10
N ASP A 279 35.00 8.87 31.57
CA ASP A 279 36.28 8.44 31.02
C ASP A 279 36.10 7.90 29.60
N ILE A 280 37.03 8.26 28.72
CA ILE A 280 37.04 7.83 27.32
C ILE A 280 38.24 6.91 27.13
N ALA A 281 38.02 5.74 26.57
CA ALA A 281 39.04 4.77 26.26
C ALA A 281 38.95 4.37 24.78
N PHE A 282 40.04 4.16 24.15
CA PHE A 282 40.15 3.63 22.79
C PHE A 282 40.54 2.16 22.85
N LEU A 283 39.94 1.31 22.05
CA LEU A 283 40.20 -0.11 21.99
C LEU A 283 40.47 -0.55 20.57
N GLY A 284 41.48 -1.36 20.34
CA GLY A 284 41.82 -1.89 19.02
C GLY A 284 42.61 -0.95 18.11
N ASN A 285 43.04 0.20 18.61
CA ASN A 285 43.83 1.18 17.86
C ASN A 285 45.32 0.72 17.77
N SER A 286 45.71 0.24 16.61
CA SER A 286 47.12 -0.20 16.35
C SER A 286 47.93 0.84 15.57
N VAL A 287 47.31 1.84 14.96
CA VAL A 287 47.95 2.85 14.10
C VAL A 287 48.15 4.17 14.81
N PHE A 288 47.16 4.58 15.62
CA PHE A 288 47.19 5.84 16.35
C PHE A 288 47.26 5.58 17.86
N THR A 289 48.00 6.43 18.59
CA THR A 289 48.01 6.36 20.06
C THR A 289 46.76 6.94 20.66
N ASP A 290 46.46 6.60 21.91
CA ASP A 290 45.28 7.15 22.62
C ASP A 290 45.31 8.69 22.69
N GLU A 291 46.50 9.28 22.88
CA GLU A 291 46.72 10.72 22.90
C GLU A 291 46.37 11.36 21.56
N GLN A 292 46.78 10.73 20.46
CA GLN A 292 46.49 11.21 19.11
C GLN A 292 44.97 11.16 18.85
N LEU A 293 44.32 10.03 19.19
CA LEU A 293 42.85 9.89 19.05
C LEU A 293 42.11 10.86 19.94
N MET A 294 42.54 11.07 21.18
CA MET A 294 41.96 12.05 22.10
C MET A 294 42.06 13.48 21.56
N SER A 295 43.21 13.80 20.96
CA SER A 295 43.46 15.11 20.31
C SER A 295 42.52 15.35 19.13
N LEU A 296 42.18 14.31 18.35
CA LEU A 296 41.25 14.36 17.26
C LEU A 296 39.82 14.46 17.76
N LEU A 297 39.47 13.67 18.79
CA LEU A 297 38.12 13.63 19.36
C LEU A 297 37.73 14.95 20.03
N ARG A 298 38.70 15.65 20.65
CA ARG A 298 38.50 16.94 21.33
C ARG A 298 37.34 16.98 22.32
N ILE A 299 37.14 15.87 23.05
CA ILE A 299 36.12 15.73 24.09
C ILE A 299 36.83 15.40 25.40
N GLU A 300 36.60 16.18 26.43
CA GLU A 300 37.21 15.99 27.73
C GLU A 300 36.20 15.42 28.74
N LYS A 301 36.72 14.65 29.72
CA LYS A 301 35.93 14.17 30.86
C LYS A 301 35.29 15.34 31.61
N GLY A 302 34.02 15.20 32.00
CA GLY A 302 33.28 16.18 32.74
C GLY A 302 32.60 17.29 31.91
N VAL A 303 32.93 17.37 30.63
CA VAL A 303 32.22 18.28 29.72
C VAL A 303 30.79 17.79 29.50
N THR A 304 29.85 18.71 29.34
CA THR A 304 28.46 18.36 29.04
C THR A 304 28.38 17.53 27.76
N TYR A 305 27.65 16.43 27.80
CA TYR A 305 27.39 15.60 26.63
C TYR A 305 26.82 16.45 25.47
N ASN A 306 27.32 16.22 24.27
CA ASN A 306 26.82 16.82 23.04
C ASN A 306 26.85 15.74 21.96
N GLY A 307 25.68 15.13 21.71
CA GLY A 307 25.57 14.01 20.78
C GLY A 307 25.95 14.39 19.35
N LYS A 308 25.59 15.59 18.91
CA LYS A 308 25.94 16.06 17.57
C LYS A 308 27.45 16.22 17.41
N ALA A 309 28.10 16.91 18.35
CA ALA A 309 29.56 17.06 18.33
C ALA A 309 30.31 15.72 18.41
N LEU A 310 29.77 14.76 19.17
CA LEU A 310 30.31 13.41 19.22
C LEU A 310 30.23 12.71 17.85
N ASN A 311 29.04 12.71 17.24
CA ASN A 311 28.84 12.08 15.94
C ASN A 311 29.70 12.72 14.84
N GLU A 312 29.74 14.05 14.76
CA GLU A 312 30.58 14.76 13.80
C GLU A 312 32.07 14.43 13.95
N ARG A 313 32.57 14.23 15.19
CA ARG A 313 33.98 13.92 15.44
C ARG A 313 34.35 12.45 15.25
N VAL A 314 33.39 11.56 15.42
CA VAL A 314 33.60 10.11 15.26
C VAL A 314 33.37 9.66 13.83
N TYR A 315 32.32 10.18 13.19
CA TYR A 315 31.87 9.70 11.87
C TYR A 315 32.07 10.74 10.75
N GLY A 316 32.53 11.95 11.09
CA GLY A 316 32.55 13.09 10.16
C GLY A 316 31.23 13.83 10.08
N ASP A 317 31.26 14.98 9.44
CA ASP A 317 30.07 15.85 9.26
C ASP A 317 29.19 15.43 8.07
N GLY A 318 29.51 14.30 7.42
CA GLY A 318 28.84 13.80 6.23
C GLY A 318 29.27 14.51 4.93
N SER A 319 30.29 15.38 4.99
CA SER A 319 30.84 15.99 3.79
C SER A 319 31.74 14.98 3.04
N PRO A 320 31.87 15.10 1.70
CA PRO A 320 32.77 14.24 0.92
C PRO A 320 34.23 14.29 1.35
N GLU A 321 34.63 15.33 2.09
CA GLU A 321 36.00 15.52 2.59
C GLU A 321 36.24 14.85 3.96
N SER A 322 35.20 14.32 4.60
CA SER A 322 35.28 13.66 5.92
C SER A 322 35.20 12.14 5.87
N GLN A 323 35.23 11.54 4.66
CA GLN A 323 35.22 10.08 4.46
C GLN A 323 36.63 9.52 4.20
#